data_0f4f4e7a14b666aaee1a369d8e1819a9
#
_entry.id   0f4f4e7a14b666aaee1a369d8e1819a9
#
_cell.length_a   1.000
_cell.length_b   1.000
_cell.length_c   1.000
_cell.angle_alpha   90.00
_cell.angle_beta   90.00
_cell.angle_gamma   90.00
#
_symmetry.space_group_name_H-M   'P 1'
#
loop_
_entity.id
_entity.type
_entity.pdbx_description
1 polymer ?
#
loop_
_entity_poly.entity_id
_entity_poly.type
_entity_poly.pdbx_seq_one_letter_code
_entity_poly.pdbx_strand_id
1 'polypeptide(L)'
;MQETNSRQTLCSQLKTVDASVLFLLFIILSVVLSYAAVGIQRRQLADTLAGNTQAAAALPPVFPIRCCASALVIGALGFFLCLALNAWQQASQGDDPVARKSAAANLCASVLVLAAALLRLDDLLFLQRCQPALEESGDLPV
;
A
#
# COMPACT_ATOMS: atom_id res chain seq x y z
N MET A 1 35.80 20.04 14.64
CA MET A 1 34.36 20.34 14.51
C MET A 1 33.71 19.90 13.19
N GLN A 2 34.37 19.99 12.03
CA GLN A 2 33.80 19.52 10.74
C GLN A 2 33.63 18.02 10.65
N GLU A 3 34.51 17.22 11.23
CA GLU A 3 34.49 15.76 11.14
C GLU A 3 33.35 15.13 11.93
N THR A 4 32.97 15.70 13.06
CA THR A 4 31.79 15.26 13.86
C THR A 4 30.48 15.56 13.14
N ASN A 5 30.36 16.70 12.46
CA ASN A 5 29.16 17.02 11.67
C ASN A 5 29.00 16.09 10.46
N SER A 6 30.10 15.77 9.75
CA SER A 6 30.06 14.80 8.63
C SER A 6 29.61 13.40 9.06
N ARG A 7 30.13 12.91 10.17
CA ARG A 7 29.73 11.59 10.71
C ARG A 7 28.25 11.56 11.13
N GLN A 8 27.76 12.63 11.73
CA GLN A 8 26.37 12.73 12.15
C GLN A 8 25.41 12.75 10.97
N THR A 9 25.78 13.45 9.88
CA THR A 9 25.01 13.47 8.62
C THR A 9 24.99 12.09 7.95
N LEU A 10 26.13 11.40 7.89
CA LEU A 10 26.22 10.05 7.33
C LEU A 10 25.38 9.04 8.13
N CYS A 11 25.41 9.11 9.47
CA CYS A 11 24.57 8.25 10.32
C CYS A 11 23.07 8.52 10.09
N SER A 12 22.67 9.76 9.90
CA SER A 12 21.28 10.13 9.58
C SER A 12 20.85 9.58 8.21
N GLN A 13 21.71 9.72 7.20
CA GLN A 13 21.45 9.17 5.87
C GLN A 13 21.34 7.64 5.90
N LEU A 14 22.22 6.95 6.63
CA LEU A 14 22.16 5.50 6.78
C LEU A 14 20.83 5.05 7.38
N LYS A 15 20.37 5.68 8.45
CA LYS A 15 19.06 5.38 9.06
C LYS A 15 17.90 5.57 8.08
N THR A 16 17.95 6.59 7.23
CA THR A 16 16.93 6.83 6.21
C THR A 16 16.94 5.74 5.15
N VAL A 17 18.14 5.29 4.72
CA VAL A 17 18.28 4.19 3.77
C VAL A 17 17.76 2.88 4.37
N ASP A 18 18.12 2.55 5.61
CA ASP A 18 17.66 1.35 6.30
C ASP A 18 16.13 1.36 6.46
N ALA A 19 15.55 2.48 6.84
CA ALA A 19 14.10 2.65 6.89
C ALA A 19 13.46 2.46 5.50
N SER A 20 14.06 2.99 4.44
CA SER A 20 13.56 2.81 3.07
C SER A 20 13.56 1.34 2.67
N VAL A 21 14.60 0.58 3.00
CA VAL A 21 14.66 -0.87 2.77
C VAL A 21 13.53 -1.59 3.51
N LEU A 22 13.30 -1.24 4.78
CA LEU A 22 12.20 -1.83 5.56
C LEU A 22 10.82 -1.57 4.92
N PHE A 23 10.56 -0.35 4.47
CA PHE A 23 9.28 -0.02 3.82
C PHE A 23 9.14 -0.67 2.44
N LEU A 24 10.22 -0.88 1.70
CA LEU A 24 10.21 -1.69 0.48
C LEU A 24 9.84 -3.14 0.78
N LEU A 25 10.35 -3.72 1.87
CA LEU A 25 9.95 -5.07 2.31
C LEU A 25 8.45 -5.14 2.67
N PHE A 26 7.87 -4.08 3.24
CA PHE A 26 6.42 -4.02 3.48
C PHE A 26 5.62 -4.03 2.17
N ILE A 27 6.10 -3.35 1.12
CA ILE A 27 5.47 -3.42 -0.21
C ILE A 27 5.53 -4.85 -0.76
N ILE A 28 6.68 -5.51 -0.67
CA ILE A 28 6.84 -6.89 -1.12
C ILE A 28 5.89 -7.81 -0.35
N LEU A 29 5.83 -7.68 0.96
CA LEU A 29 4.92 -8.45 1.81
C LEU A 29 3.45 -8.23 1.41
N SER A 30 3.06 -7.00 1.13
CA SER A 30 1.70 -6.68 0.68
C SER A 30 1.35 -7.36 -0.64
N VAL A 31 2.30 -7.44 -1.57
CA VAL A 31 2.13 -8.16 -2.85
C VAL A 31 1.94 -9.66 -2.61
N VAL A 32 2.74 -10.25 -1.71
CA VAL A 32 2.60 -11.68 -1.33
C VAL A 32 1.24 -11.95 -0.71
N LEU A 33 0.78 -11.09 0.22
CA LEU A 33 -0.55 -11.21 0.82
C LEU A 33 -1.67 -11.07 -0.22
N SER A 34 -1.53 -10.14 -1.16
CA SER A 34 -2.49 -9.95 -2.25
C SER A 34 -2.56 -11.18 -3.16
N TYR A 35 -1.41 -11.77 -3.48
CA TYR A 35 -1.33 -13.01 -4.25
C TYR A 35 -2.01 -14.17 -3.51
N ALA A 36 -1.75 -14.34 -2.22
CA ALA A 36 -2.40 -15.35 -1.39
C ALA A 36 -3.93 -15.16 -1.36
N ALA A 37 -4.41 -13.91 -1.22
CA ALA A 37 -5.83 -13.58 -1.24
C ALA A 37 -6.50 -14.00 -2.57
N VAL A 38 -5.86 -13.72 -3.71
CA VAL A 38 -6.33 -14.16 -5.04
C VAL A 38 -6.35 -15.69 -5.16
N GLY A 39 -5.34 -16.36 -4.61
CA GLY A 39 -5.27 -17.83 -4.58
C GLY A 39 -6.42 -18.45 -3.80
N ILE A 40 -6.78 -17.88 -2.65
CA ILE A 40 -7.95 -18.31 -1.85
C ILE A 40 -9.25 -18.09 -2.63
N GLN A 41 -9.44 -16.91 -3.23
CA GLN A 41 -10.64 -16.64 -4.04
C GLN A 41 -10.79 -17.60 -5.21
N ARG A 42 -9.68 -17.90 -5.91
CA ARG A 42 -9.70 -18.87 -7.00
C ARG A 42 -10.18 -20.25 -6.53
N ARG A 43 -9.73 -20.70 -5.35
CA ARG A 43 -10.18 -21.97 -4.75
C ARG A 43 -11.64 -21.90 -4.36
N GLN A 44 -12.11 -20.84 -3.71
CA GLN A 44 -13.52 -20.66 -3.36
C GLN A 44 -14.43 -20.77 -4.59
N LEU A 45 -14.07 -20.08 -5.68
CA LEU A 45 -14.82 -20.14 -6.94
C LEU A 45 -14.80 -21.54 -7.56
N ALA A 46 -13.66 -22.24 -7.56
CA ALA A 46 -13.55 -23.58 -8.10
C ALA A 46 -14.41 -24.59 -7.30
N ASP A 47 -14.38 -24.51 -5.96
CA ASP A 47 -15.17 -25.39 -5.09
C ASP A 47 -16.67 -25.11 -5.23
N THR A 48 -17.07 -23.84 -5.38
CA THR A 48 -18.46 -23.45 -5.65
C THR A 48 -18.95 -23.99 -6.98
N LEU A 49 -18.15 -23.86 -8.05
CA LEU A 49 -18.47 -24.40 -9.38
C LEU A 49 -18.58 -25.94 -9.39
N ALA A 50 -17.79 -26.62 -8.54
CA ALA A 50 -17.86 -28.07 -8.36
C ALA A 50 -19.03 -28.52 -7.48
N GLY A 51 -19.88 -27.60 -6.99
CA GLY A 51 -20.99 -27.89 -6.08
C GLY A 51 -20.58 -28.17 -4.63
N ASN A 52 -19.31 -27.93 -4.30
CA ASN A 52 -18.70 -28.24 -2.98
C ASN A 52 -18.76 -27.02 -2.05
N THR A 53 -19.96 -26.51 -1.81
CA THR A 53 -20.21 -25.26 -1.06
C THR A 53 -19.64 -25.32 0.37
N GLN A 54 -19.60 -26.49 0.99
CA GLN A 54 -19.08 -26.70 2.33
C GLN A 54 -17.54 -26.52 2.38
N ALA A 55 -16.82 -26.97 1.35
CA ALA A 55 -15.38 -26.76 1.22
C ALA A 55 -15.06 -25.28 0.93
N ALA A 56 -15.86 -24.62 0.10
CA ALA A 56 -15.71 -23.18 -0.18
C ALA A 56 -15.90 -22.34 1.09
N ALA A 57 -16.88 -22.68 1.94
CA ALA A 57 -17.16 -21.99 3.20
C ALA A 57 -16.08 -22.22 4.28
N ALA A 58 -15.32 -23.32 4.20
CA ALA A 58 -14.24 -23.64 5.14
C ALA A 58 -12.95 -22.83 4.87
N LEU A 59 -12.84 -22.13 3.75
CA LEU A 59 -11.67 -21.31 3.41
C LEU A 59 -11.65 -20.01 4.23
N PRO A 60 -10.43 -19.51 4.59
CA PRO A 60 -10.32 -18.29 5.37
C PRO A 60 -10.88 -17.08 4.62
N PRO A 61 -11.46 -16.11 5.36
CA PRO A 61 -12.01 -14.90 4.74
C PRO A 61 -10.90 -14.08 4.08
N VAL A 62 -11.13 -13.67 2.84
CA VAL A 62 -10.15 -12.94 2.01
C VAL A 62 -10.04 -11.47 2.41
N PHE A 63 -11.13 -10.90 2.93
CA PHE A 63 -11.21 -9.48 3.25
C PHE A 63 -10.12 -8.99 4.24
N PRO A 64 -9.90 -9.61 5.42
CA PRO A 64 -8.87 -9.14 6.35
C PRO A 64 -7.46 -9.21 5.75
N ILE A 65 -7.18 -10.19 4.89
CA ILE A 65 -5.89 -10.31 4.19
C ILE A 65 -5.69 -9.13 3.24
N ARG A 66 -6.72 -8.75 2.48
CA ARG A 66 -6.70 -7.59 1.58
C ARG A 66 -6.58 -6.26 2.33
N CYS A 67 -7.28 -6.11 3.45
CA CYS A 67 -7.14 -4.94 4.31
C CYS A 67 -5.72 -4.81 4.86
N CYS A 68 -5.13 -5.90 5.35
CA CYS A 68 -3.75 -5.91 5.84
C CYS A 68 -2.76 -5.54 4.73
N ALA A 69 -2.90 -6.13 3.54
CA ALA A 69 -2.07 -5.79 2.39
C ALA A 69 -2.17 -4.30 2.01
N SER A 70 -3.39 -3.75 1.98
CA SER A 70 -3.63 -2.33 1.67
C SER A 70 -3.03 -1.41 2.74
N ALA A 71 -3.15 -1.75 4.03
CA ALA A 71 -2.58 -0.99 5.13
C ALA A 71 -1.05 -0.93 5.05
N LEU A 72 -0.39 -2.04 4.71
CA LEU A 72 1.07 -2.10 4.52
C LEU A 72 1.52 -1.19 3.37
N VAL A 73 0.82 -1.20 2.23
CA VAL A 73 1.13 -0.33 1.09
C VAL A 73 0.94 1.13 1.47
N ILE A 74 -0.18 1.50 2.09
CA ILE A 74 -0.48 2.89 2.48
C ILE A 74 0.57 3.39 3.47
N GLY A 75 0.97 2.58 4.46
CA GLY A 75 2.03 2.93 5.40
C GLY A 75 3.37 3.18 4.69
N ALA A 76 3.76 2.30 3.77
CA ALA A 76 4.99 2.46 2.99
C ALA A 76 4.94 3.70 2.08
N LEU A 77 3.84 3.93 1.37
CA LEU A 77 3.66 5.12 0.51
C LEU A 77 3.64 6.42 1.32
N GLY A 78 3.06 6.40 2.53
CA GLY A 78 3.11 7.53 3.46
C GLY A 78 4.54 7.88 3.87
N PHE A 79 5.36 6.88 4.17
CA PHE A 79 6.78 7.09 4.46
C PHE A 79 7.53 7.69 3.26
N PHE A 80 7.34 7.16 2.04
CA PHE A 80 7.99 7.70 0.85
C PHE A 80 7.49 9.10 0.50
N LEU A 81 6.23 9.43 0.77
CA LEU A 81 5.72 10.79 0.66
C LEU A 81 6.44 11.75 1.62
N CYS A 82 6.67 11.35 2.88
CA CYS A 82 7.45 12.16 3.82
C CYS A 82 8.88 12.40 3.33
N LEU A 83 9.52 11.39 2.72
CA LEU A 83 10.85 11.57 2.10
C LEU A 83 10.80 12.53 0.92
N ALA A 84 9.79 12.42 0.05
CA ALA A 84 9.60 13.32 -1.08
C ALA A 84 9.34 14.77 -0.63
N LEU A 85 8.58 15.00 0.45
CA LEU A 85 8.37 16.30 1.06
C LEU A 85 9.67 16.90 1.58
N ASN A 86 10.47 16.13 2.29
CA ASN A 86 11.77 16.57 2.80
C ASN A 86 12.73 16.93 1.65
N ALA A 87 12.77 16.11 0.60
CA ALA A 87 13.58 16.37 -0.58
C ALA A 87 13.13 17.66 -1.31
N TRP A 88 11.82 17.88 -1.44
CA TRP A 88 11.28 19.10 -2.02
C TRP A 88 11.60 20.34 -1.18
N GLN A 89 11.48 20.27 0.14
CA GLN A 89 11.85 21.37 1.04
C GLN A 89 13.33 21.76 0.90
N GLN A 90 14.23 20.77 0.84
CA GLN A 90 15.66 21.01 0.64
C GLN A 90 15.95 21.63 -0.74
N ALA A 91 15.33 21.09 -1.78
CA ALA A 91 15.50 21.61 -3.15
C ALA A 91 14.90 23.02 -3.33
N SER A 92 13.85 23.38 -2.57
CA SER A 92 13.24 24.71 -2.62
C SER A 92 14.10 25.80 -1.98
N GLN A 93 15.00 25.42 -1.07
CA GLN A 93 15.97 26.33 -0.42
C GLN A 93 17.26 26.51 -1.22
N GLY A 94 17.51 25.64 -2.20
CA GLY A 94 18.67 25.72 -3.10
C GLY A 94 18.37 26.54 -4.35
N ASP A 95 19.44 26.99 -5.02
CA ASP A 95 19.36 27.80 -6.26
C ASP A 95 19.27 26.97 -7.54
N ASP A 96 19.29 25.63 -7.45
CA ASP A 96 19.24 24.74 -8.62
C ASP A 96 17.79 24.53 -9.11
N PRO A 97 17.40 25.11 -10.27
CA PRO A 97 16.04 24.99 -10.81
C PRO A 97 15.72 23.55 -11.27
N VAL A 98 16.74 22.76 -11.66
CA VAL A 98 16.55 21.38 -12.13
C VAL A 98 16.21 20.48 -10.94
N ALA A 99 16.96 20.58 -9.84
CA ALA A 99 16.70 19.84 -8.62
C ALA A 99 15.31 20.15 -8.06
N ARG A 100 14.90 21.42 -8.05
CA ARG A 100 13.58 21.85 -7.60
C ARG A 100 12.46 21.27 -8.45
N LYS A 101 12.58 21.30 -9.79
CA LYS A 101 11.59 20.74 -10.70
C LYS A 101 11.45 19.22 -10.52
N SER A 102 12.58 18.52 -10.40
CA SER A 102 12.61 17.06 -10.18
C SER A 102 11.95 16.68 -8.85
N ALA A 103 12.29 17.39 -7.77
CA ALA A 103 11.72 17.14 -6.45
C ALA A 103 10.21 17.42 -6.42
N ALA A 104 9.74 18.48 -7.09
CA ALA A 104 8.31 18.77 -7.22
C ALA A 104 7.56 17.68 -7.98
N ALA A 105 8.11 17.19 -9.08
CA ALA A 105 7.52 16.09 -9.86
C ALA A 105 7.42 14.81 -9.03
N ASN A 106 8.48 14.47 -8.28
CA ASN A 106 8.49 13.31 -7.39
C ASN A 106 7.46 13.44 -6.26
N LEU A 107 7.32 14.62 -5.67
CA LEU A 107 6.31 14.89 -4.66
C LEU A 107 4.88 14.72 -5.23
N CYS A 108 4.58 15.31 -6.39
CA CYS A 108 3.30 15.14 -7.06
C CYS A 108 3.00 13.66 -7.35
N ALA A 109 3.97 12.92 -7.88
CA ALA A 109 3.82 11.49 -8.14
C ALA A 109 3.51 10.72 -6.85
N SER A 110 4.20 11.00 -5.74
CA SER A 110 4.00 10.35 -4.45
C SER A 110 2.60 10.62 -3.88
N VAL A 111 2.08 11.85 -4.03
CA VAL A 111 0.72 12.22 -3.62
C VAL A 111 -0.32 11.45 -4.43
N LEU A 112 -0.15 11.39 -5.77
CA LEU A 112 -1.10 10.69 -6.65
C LEU A 112 -1.14 9.18 -6.36
N VAL A 113 0.00 8.56 -6.13
CA VAL A 113 0.07 7.12 -5.82
C VAL A 113 -0.57 6.82 -4.47
N LEU A 114 -0.33 7.65 -3.45
CA LEU A 114 -0.97 7.51 -2.15
C LEU A 114 -2.50 7.71 -2.25
N ALA A 115 -2.95 8.72 -2.97
CA ALA A 115 -4.38 8.95 -3.21
C ALA A 115 -5.05 7.76 -3.90
N ALA A 116 -4.41 7.17 -4.92
CA ALA A 116 -4.90 5.97 -5.59
C ALA A 116 -4.98 4.77 -4.63
N ALA A 117 -4.01 4.59 -3.73
CA ALA A 117 -4.02 3.52 -2.73
C ALA A 117 -5.15 3.70 -1.70
N LEU A 118 -5.42 4.94 -1.28
CA LEU A 118 -6.52 5.26 -0.37
C LEU A 118 -7.89 5.02 -1.01
N LEU A 119 -8.09 5.44 -2.27
CA LEU A 119 -9.32 5.18 -3.02
C LEU A 119 -9.57 3.67 -3.17
N ARG A 120 -8.51 2.89 -3.40
CA ARG A 120 -8.62 1.44 -3.51
C ARG A 120 -8.98 0.77 -2.18
N LEU A 121 -8.50 1.30 -1.05
CA LEU A 121 -8.93 0.85 0.27
C LEU A 121 -10.38 1.22 0.55
N ASP A 122 -10.80 2.43 0.20
CA ASP A 122 -12.18 2.88 0.37
C ASP A 122 -13.17 2.01 -0.43
N ASP A 123 -12.85 1.70 -1.69
CA ASP A 123 -13.63 0.78 -2.53
C ASP A 123 -13.75 -0.61 -1.88
N LEU A 124 -12.66 -1.14 -1.33
CA LEU A 124 -12.65 -2.42 -0.62
C LEU A 124 -13.58 -2.40 0.60
N LEU A 125 -13.55 -1.33 1.38
CA LEU A 125 -14.40 -1.15 2.57
C LEU A 125 -15.86 -0.94 2.19
N PHE A 126 -16.12 -0.22 1.09
CA PHE A 126 -17.46 -0.01 0.55
C PHE A 126 -18.11 -1.34 0.13
N LEU A 127 -17.40 -2.15 -0.65
CA LEU A 127 -17.87 -3.47 -1.07
C LEU A 127 -18.21 -4.37 0.12
N GLN A 128 -17.39 -4.35 1.16
CA GLN A 128 -17.68 -5.11 2.39
C GLN A 128 -18.97 -4.64 3.09
N ARG A 129 -19.25 -3.36 3.10
CA ARG A 129 -20.47 -2.80 3.71
C ARG A 129 -21.72 -3.13 2.91
N CYS A 130 -21.59 -3.26 1.59
CA CYS A 130 -22.73 -3.55 0.70
C CYS A 130 -23.06 -5.05 0.64
N GLN A 131 -22.13 -5.97 0.91
CA GLN A 131 -22.36 -7.41 0.89
C GLN A 131 -23.53 -7.88 1.76
N PRO A 132 -23.65 -7.51 3.04
CA PRO A 132 -24.78 -7.96 3.87
C PRO A 132 -26.14 -7.46 3.37
N ALA A 133 -26.20 -6.29 2.73
CA ALA A 133 -27.44 -5.75 2.18
C ALA A 133 -27.95 -6.52 0.94
N LEU A 134 -27.06 -7.15 0.19
CA LEU A 134 -27.40 -7.97 -0.98
C LEU A 134 -27.87 -9.38 -0.58
N GLU A 135 -27.35 -9.93 0.52
CA GLU A 135 -27.80 -11.22 1.06
C GLU A 135 -29.20 -11.11 1.68
N GLU A 136 -29.56 -9.97 2.26
CA GLU A 136 -30.86 -9.73 2.92
C GLU A 136 -31.98 -9.42 1.90
N SER A 137 -31.68 -8.92 0.70
CA SER A 137 -32.66 -8.59 -0.32
C SER A 137 -33.07 -9.77 -1.24
N GLY A 138 -32.46 -10.94 -1.11
CA GLY A 138 -32.90 -12.16 -1.83
C GLY A 138 -32.79 -12.13 -3.35
N ASP A 139 -32.22 -11.04 -3.92
CA ASP A 139 -32.02 -10.89 -5.34
C ASP A 139 -30.60 -11.40 -5.72
N LEU A 140 -30.50 -12.72 -5.83
CA LEU A 140 -29.42 -13.34 -6.61
C LEU A 140 -29.80 -13.18 -8.09
N PRO A 141 -29.06 -12.44 -8.90
CA PRO A 141 -29.21 -12.54 -10.35
C PRO A 141 -28.74 -13.95 -10.76
N VAL A 142 -29.65 -14.70 -11.34
CA VAL A 142 -29.46 -16.01 -11.98
C VAL A 142 -28.49 -15.86 -13.16
#